data_bf2f7b115ea4a2ae9ef50fd87ac19cb7
#
_entry.id   bf2f7b115ea4a2ae9ef50fd87ac19cb7
#
_cell.length_a   1.000
_cell.length_b   1.000
_cell.length_c   1.000
_cell.angle_alpha   90.00
_cell.angle_beta   90.00
_cell.angle_gamma   90.00
#
_symmetry.space_group_name_H-M   'P 1'
#
loop_
_entity.id
_entity.type
_entity.pdbx_description
1 polymer ?
#
loop_
_entity_poly.entity_id
_entity_poly.type
_entity_poly.pdbx_seq_one_letter_code
_entity_poly.pdbx_strand_id
1 'polypeptide(L)'
;MHHPKNPKILRILGTRGVPAAHGGFETFAEHLAPYLVNNGWDVTVYCQVDGKGINYEDSWEGVRRVNMPVPNSGAAGTIIFDWKSTLHAYAENGLILTLGYNTAFFCSLYRIKGLINIINMDGVEWRRQKWGAVAKTWFWLNDWAGCWFGNHLVADHPEIKKHLATRSPSEKITMIPYGADLVLTADQSLIDPYGLSSGKYAILIARAEPENSILEVVKAWSSKPRGFKLIVLGKYDQGHAYQSAVLSAASDEVIFPGAIYDKSIVQALRFYSRFYIHGHKVGGTNPSLVESLGAGNAVLAHDNKYNRWVANDAAEYFQDESSCAVAISKLLTDDISLSRMQAASRKRHAQEFTWQKILSDYENMLLMWL
;
A
#
# COMPACT_ATOMS: atom_id res chain seq x y z
N MET A 1 31.81 30.77 6.08
CA MET A 1 31.51 30.59 4.64
C MET A 1 30.22 29.72 4.56
N HIS A 2 29.09 30.35 4.17
CA HIS A 2 27.89 29.56 3.88
C HIS A 2 28.16 28.83 2.57
N HIS A 3 28.34 27.50 2.63
CA HIS A 3 28.17 26.69 1.43
C HIS A 3 26.76 26.94 0.91
N PRO A 4 26.57 27.24 -0.37
CA PRO A 4 25.23 27.30 -0.93
C PRO A 4 24.57 25.93 -0.69
N LYS A 5 23.52 25.89 0.11
CA LYS A 5 22.73 24.67 0.27
C LYS A 5 22.26 24.28 -1.14
N ASN A 6 22.52 23.05 -1.55
CA ASN A 6 21.96 22.52 -2.78
C ASN A 6 20.44 22.76 -2.79
N PRO A 7 19.87 23.18 -3.91
CA PRO A 7 18.43 23.44 -3.97
C PRO A 7 17.67 22.15 -3.65
N LYS A 8 16.65 22.25 -2.79
CA LYS A 8 15.76 21.14 -2.42
C LYS A 8 14.83 20.82 -3.61
N ILE A 9 15.32 20.07 -4.58
CA ILE A 9 14.59 19.71 -5.80
C ILE A 9 14.36 18.21 -5.80
N LEU A 10 13.09 17.77 -5.92
CA LEU A 10 12.71 16.35 -5.96
C LEU A 10 11.82 16.03 -7.16
N ARG A 11 12.11 14.93 -7.83
CA ARG A 11 11.31 14.36 -8.92
C ARG A 11 10.79 12.99 -8.49
N ILE A 12 9.46 12.82 -8.38
CA ILE A 12 8.80 11.59 -7.93
C ILE A 12 8.23 10.85 -9.14
N LEU A 13 8.69 9.60 -9.34
CA LEU A 13 8.30 8.71 -10.42
C LEU A 13 7.78 7.38 -9.86
N GLY A 14 7.21 6.54 -10.74
CA GLY A 14 6.74 5.20 -10.36
C GLY A 14 5.37 5.17 -9.69
N THR A 15 4.63 6.27 -9.81
CA THR A 15 3.23 6.38 -9.40
C THR A 15 2.39 6.80 -10.59
N ARG A 16 1.09 6.52 -10.58
CA ARG A 16 0.18 6.99 -11.64
C ARG A 16 -0.16 8.47 -11.53
N GLY A 17 0.22 9.12 -10.44
CA GLY A 17 0.08 10.55 -10.24
C GLY A 17 -0.65 10.95 -8.97
N VAL A 18 -0.82 12.27 -8.80
CA VAL A 18 -1.56 12.90 -7.70
C VAL A 18 -2.62 13.85 -8.28
N PRO A 19 -3.80 14.01 -7.60
CA PRO A 19 -4.23 13.32 -6.41
C PRO A 19 -4.44 11.81 -6.63
N ALA A 20 -4.42 11.03 -5.54
CA ALA A 20 -4.56 9.59 -5.59
C ALA A 20 -5.97 9.17 -6.02
N ALA A 21 -6.07 8.44 -7.13
CA ALA A 21 -7.32 7.79 -7.50
C ALA A 21 -7.47 6.41 -6.83
N HIS A 22 -6.37 5.67 -6.71
CA HIS A 22 -6.28 4.36 -6.06
C HIS A 22 -4.82 3.89 -6.04
N GLY A 23 -4.46 3.08 -5.05
CA GLY A 23 -3.11 2.50 -4.94
C GLY A 23 -2.28 3.11 -3.82
N GLY A 24 -1.35 2.31 -3.30
CA GLY A 24 -0.53 2.71 -2.15
C GLY A 24 0.47 3.81 -2.49
N PHE A 25 1.13 3.73 -3.64
CA PHE A 25 2.11 4.74 -4.04
C PHE A 25 1.49 6.08 -4.41
N GLU A 26 0.29 6.08 -5.00
CA GLU A 26 -0.47 7.28 -5.26
C GLU A 26 -0.84 7.99 -3.96
N THR A 27 -1.39 7.25 -2.98
CA THR A 27 -1.72 7.79 -1.66
C THR A 27 -0.48 8.29 -0.93
N PHE A 28 0.63 7.55 -1.00
CA PHE A 28 1.90 8.01 -0.42
C PHE A 28 2.40 9.30 -1.07
N ALA A 29 2.40 9.39 -2.40
CA ALA A 29 2.84 10.59 -3.11
C ALA A 29 1.91 11.80 -2.85
N GLU A 30 0.60 11.56 -2.71
CA GLU A 30 -0.41 12.57 -2.33
C GLU A 30 -0.11 13.21 -0.96
N HIS A 31 0.43 12.43 -0.02
CA HIS A 31 0.84 12.96 1.28
C HIS A 31 2.24 13.57 1.25
N LEU A 32 3.21 12.91 0.60
CA LEU A 32 4.61 13.34 0.62
C LEU A 32 4.84 14.63 -0.17
N ALA A 33 4.27 14.74 -1.36
CA ALA A 33 4.61 15.85 -2.25
C ALA A 33 4.18 17.21 -1.68
N PRO A 34 2.93 17.44 -1.20
CA PRO A 34 2.54 18.71 -0.57
C PRO A 34 3.30 18.95 0.75
N TYR A 35 3.57 17.90 1.54
CA TYR A 35 4.37 18.04 2.76
C TYR A 35 5.75 18.64 2.47
N LEU A 36 6.43 18.11 1.44
CA LEU A 36 7.75 18.62 1.05
C LEU A 36 7.68 20.03 0.47
N VAL A 37 6.66 20.35 -0.34
CA VAL A 37 6.44 21.74 -0.83
C VAL A 37 6.31 22.71 0.35
N ASN A 38 5.53 22.37 1.38
CA ASN A 38 5.37 23.18 2.58
C ASN A 38 6.68 23.33 3.38
N ASN A 39 7.65 22.41 3.19
CA ASN A 39 9.00 22.45 3.78
C ASN A 39 10.05 23.06 2.83
N GLY A 40 9.61 23.75 1.78
CA GLY A 40 10.45 24.52 0.87
C GLY A 40 11.17 23.69 -0.21
N TRP A 41 10.62 22.51 -0.58
CA TRP A 41 11.09 21.73 -1.71
C TRP A 41 10.38 22.16 -3.01
N ASP A 42 11.12 22.14 -4.12
CA ASP A 42 10.57 22.11 -5.48
C ASP A 42 10.25 20.66 -5.85
N VAL A 43 8.97 20.32 -5.86
CA VAL A 43 8.54 18.93 -6.07
C VAL A 43 7.81 18.80 -7.40
N THR A 44 8.26 17.84 -8.22
CA THR A 44 7.57 17.40 -9.43
C THR A 44 7.08 15.97 -9.28
N VAL A 45 5.83 15.72 -9.62
CA VAL A 45 5.25 14.37 -9.71
C VAL A 45 4.89 14.07 -11.16
N TYR A 46 5.33 12.91 -11.66
CA TYR A 46 4.96 12.44 -12.99
C TYR A 46 3.63 11.71 -12.93
N CYS A 47 2.69 12.13 -13.78
CA CYS A 47 1.31 11.65 -13.79
C CYS A 47 0.98 10.95 -15.12
N GLN A 48 0.50 9.72 -15.04
CA GLN A 48 0.01 8.96 -16.19
C GLN A 48 -1.42 9.42 -16.54
N VAL A 49 -1.65 9.74 -17.80
CA VAL A 49 -2.97 10.09 -18.33
C VAL A 49 -3.33 9.11 -19.44
N ASP A 50 -4.56 8.62 -19.44
CA ASP A 50 -5.03 7.73 -20.51
C ASP A 50 -5.24 8.51 -21.82
N GLY A 51 -4.81 7.94 -22.93
CA GLY A 51 -5.01 8.51 -24.25
C GLY A 51 -3.73 8.82 -25.02
N LYS A 52 -3.89 9.56 -26.13
CA LYS A 52 -2.80 10.02 -26.99
C LYS A 52 -2.68 11.54 -26.88
N GLY A 53 -1.48 12.08 -26.94
CA GLY A 53 -1.25 13.52 -26.88
C GLY A 53 0.19 13.87 -26.57
N ILE A 54 0.44 15.16 -26.45
CA ILE A 54 1.71 15.71 -25.97
C ILE A 54 1.70 15.79 -24.43
N ASN A 55 2.87 15.74 -23.83
CA ASN A 55 2.99 16.00 -22.39
C ASN A 55 2.57 17.44 -22.09
N TYR A 56 1.92 17.65 -20.95
CA TYR A 56 1.57 18.99 -20.45
C TYR A 56 1.81 19.08 -18.95
N GLU A 57 1.92 20.30 -18.48
CA GLU A 57 2.19 20.59 -17.10
C GLU A 57 1.06 21.38 -16.45
N ASP A 58 0.82 21.10 -15.19
CA ASP A 58 -0.06 21.88 -14.32
C ASP A 58 0.45 21.85 -12.88
N SER A 59 -0.32 22.39 -11.96
CA SER A 59 0.03 22.43 -10.53
C SER A 59 -1.13 21.93 -9.69
N TRP A 60 -0.80 21.20 -8.62
CA TRP A 60 -1.73 20.73 -7.62
C TRP A 60 -1.09 20.90 -6.23
N GLU A 61 -1.72 21.67 -5.33
CA GLU A 61 -1.20 21.96 -3.98
C GLU A 61 0.27 22.43 -3.95
N GLY A 62 0.68 23.25 -4.94
CA GLY A 62 2.05 23.71 -5.10
C GLY A 62 3.02 22.69 -5.71
N VAL A 63 2.58 21.48 -5.96
CA VAL A 63 3.33 20.40 -6.63
C VAL A 63 3.23 20.60 -8.14
N ARG A 64 4.36 20.64 -8.86
CA ARG A 64 4.38 20.60 -10.33
C ARG A 64 4.02 19.20 -10.79
N ARG A 65 3.00 19.05 -11.65
CA ARG A 65 2.65 17.78 -12.26
C ARG A 65 3.05 17.78 -13.72
N VAL A 66 3.76 16.73 -14.13
CA VAL A 66 4.07 16.46 -15.55
C VAL A 66 3.16 15.33 -16.01
N ASN A 67 2.12 15.71 -16.72
CA ASN A 67 1.08 14.81 -17.21
C ASN A 67 1.50 14.19 -18.54
N MET A 68 1.57 12.86 -18.60
CA MET A 68 2.08 12.12 -19.76
C MET A 68 1.00 11.20 -20.32
N PRO A 69 0.40 11.55 -21.47
CA PRO A 69 -0.53 10.66 -22.14
C PRO A 69 0.13 9.37 -22.62
N VAL A 70 -0.52 8.24 -22.33
CA VAL A 70 -0.14 6.91 -22.82
C VAL A 70 -1.34 6.21 -23.42
N PRO A 71 -1.19 5.63 -24.64
CA PRO A 71 -2.32 5.12 -25.42
C PRO A 71 -2.90 3.80 -24.88
N ASN A 72 -2.19 3.12 -23.99
CA ASN A 72 -2.54 1.79 -23.48
C ASN A 72 -2.66 1.81 -21.96
N SER A 73 -3.76 1.25 -21.46
CA SER A 73 -3.87 0.88 -20.03
C SER A 73 -3.13 -0.43 -19.75
N GLY A 74 -2.88 -0.73 -18.47
CA GLY A 74 -2.24 -1.97 -18.03
C GLY A 74 -0.71 -1.95 -18.09
N ALA A 75 -0.10 -3.14 -18.10
CA ALA A 75 1.35 -3.29 -17.94
C ALA A 75 2.17 -2.60 -19.05
N ALA A 76 1.73 -2.68 -20.30
CA ALA A 76 2.41 -2.03 -21.42
C ALA A 76 2.37 -0.50 -21.28
N GLY A 77 1.22 0.06 -20.90
CA GLY A 77 1.08 1.50 -20.66
C GLY A 77 1.98 1.97 -19.51
N THR A 78 2.07 1.18 -18.42
CA THR A 78 2.98 1.48 -17.31
C THR A 78 4.44 1.53 -17.77
N ILE A 79 4.90 0.55 -18.55
CA ILE A 79 6.29 0.52 -19.06
C ILE A 79 6.57 1.73 -19.96
N ILE A 80 5.63 2.09 -20.84
CA ILE A 80 5.77 3.28 -21.71
C ILE A 80 5.82 4.56 -20.88
N PHE A 81 4.95 4.67 -19.88
CA PHE A 81 4.92 5.81 -18.99
C PHE A 81 6.22 5.94 -18.19
N ASP A 82 6.69 4.84 -17.59
CA ASP A 82 7.95 4.82 -16.82
C ASP A 82 9.15 5.20 -17.70
N TRP A 83 9.19 4.74 -18.95
CA TRP A 83 10.22 5.15 -19.89
C TRP A 83 10.16 6.65 -20.21
N LYS A 84 8.97 7.18 -20.55
CA LYS A 84 8.80 8.62 -20.85
C LYS A 84 9.16 9.51 -19.67
N SER A 85 8.69 9.16 -18.47
CA SER A 85 8.97 9.90 -17.24
C SER A 85 10.44 9.83 -16.87
N THR A 86 11.10 8.67 -17.05
CA THR A 86 12.53 8.51 -16.84
C THR A 86 13.34 9.42 -17.78
N LEU A 87 13.03 9.47 -19.07
CA LEU A 87 13.73 10.35 -20.03
C LEU A 87 13.54 11.83 -19.71
N HIS A 88 12.33 12.21 -19.29
CA HIS A 88 12.05 13.60 -18.90
C HIS A 88 12.82 13.96 -17.62
N ALA A 89 12.77 13.13 -16.57
CA ALA A 89 13.52 13.35 -15.35
C ALA A 89 15.05 13.33 -15.57
N TYR A 90 15.53 12.51 -16.51
CA TYR A 90 16.94 12.49 -16.93
C TYR A 90 17.38 13.84 -17.50
N ALA A 91 16.51 14.56 -18.21
CA ALA A 91 16.84 15.88 -18.77
C ALA A 91 16.89 16.98 -17.70
N GLU A 92 16.23 16.81 -16.57
CA GLU A 92 16.14 17.76 -15.46
C GLU A 92 17.24 17.55 -14.40
N ASN A 93 17.30 18.45 -13.42
CA ASN A 93 18.17 18.36 -12.24
C ASN A 93 17.35 18.00 -10.99
N GLY A 94 18.03 17.62 -9.91
CA GLY A 94 17.48 17.33 -8.60
C GLY A 94 17.60 15.87 -8.20
N LEU A 95 17.11 15.57 -7.00
CA LEU A 95 16.98 14.20 -6.51
C LEU A 95 15.84 13.49 -7.22
N ILE A 96 15.97 12.20 -7.40
CA ILE A 96 14.94 11.34 -7.98
C ILE A 96 14.48 10.38 -6.89
N LEU A 97 13.17 10.29 -6.69
CA LEU A 97 12.51 9.27 -5.89
C LEU A 97 11.67 8.38 -6.81
N THR A 98 12.12 7.15 -7.00
CA THR A 98 11.39 6.15 -7.80
C THR A 98 10.58 5.26 -6.87
N LEU A 99 9.27 5.21 -7.07
CA LEU A 99 8.34 4.39 -6.30
C LEU A 99 8.10 3.05 -7.01
N GLY A 100 8.60 1.98 -6.42
CA GLY A 100 8.59 0.64 -7.03
C GLY A 100 9.81 0.38 -7.92
N TYR A 101 10.11 -0.91 -8.11
CA TYR A 101 11.26 -1.35 -8.92
C TYR A 101 10.86 -2.02 -10.24
N ASN A 102 9.60 -1.95 -10.63
CA ASN A 102 9.05 -2.73 -11.76
C ASN A 102 9.76 -2.49 -13.10
N THR A 103 10.38 -1.34 -13.25
CA THR A 103 11.13 -0.89 -14.43
C THR A 103 12.51 -0.32 -14.06
N ALA A 104 13.09 -0.81 -12.96
CA ALA A 104 14.33 -0.27 -12.39
C ALA A 104 15.54 -0.31 -13.34
N PHE A 105 15.50 -1.11 -14.41
CA PHE A 105 16.50 -1.04 -15.48
C PHE A 105 16.61 0.37 -16.09
N PHE A 106 15.54 1.14 -16.16
CA PHE A 106 15.58 2.51 -16.68
C PHE A 106 16.38 3.45 -15.77
N CYS A 107 16.47 3.13 -14.48
CA CYS A 107 17.28 3.89 -13.53
C CYS A 107 18.80 3.86 -13.84
N SER A 108 19.25 2.95 -14.72
CA SER A 108 20.62 2.96 -15.24
C SER A 108 21.00 4.29 -15.89
N LEU A 109 20.05 4.97 -16.54
CA LEU A 109 20.25 6.29 -17.14
C LEU A 109 20.64 7.33 -16.08
N TYR A 110 20.00 7.33 -14.93
CA TYR A 110 20.33 8.23 -13.82
C TYR A 110 21.76 7.99 -13.32
N ARG A 111 22.13 6.71 -13.22
CA ARG A 111 23.49 6.32 -12.80
C ARG A 111 24.57 6.81 -13.77
N ILE A 112 24.29 6.71 -15.08
CA ILE A 112 25.20 7.19 -16.15
C ILE A 112 25.38 8.71 -16.08
N LYS A 113 24.31 9.48 -15.81
CA LYS A 113 24.36 10.94 -15.70
C LYS A 113 24.90 11.42 -14.34
N GLY A 114 25.01 10.54 -13.35
CA GLY A 114 25.40 10.90 -11.98
C GLY A 114 24.28 11.54 -11.16
N LEU A 115 23.01 11.37 -11.58
CA LEU A 115 21.85 11.81 -10.79
C LEU A 115 21.65 10.88 -9.60
N ILE A 116 21.31 11.46 -8.45
CA ILE A 116 20.99 10.71 -7.25
C ILE A 116 19.57 10.16 -7.37
N ASN A 117 19.44 8.83 -7.37
CA ASN A 117 18.16 8.14 -7.40
C ASN A 117 17.96 7.30 -6.14
N ILE A 118 16.89 7.58 -5.41
CA ILE A 118 16.42 6.84 -4.24
C ILE A 118 15.24 5.99 -4.69
N ILE A 119 15.27 4.68 -4.41
CA ILE A 119 14.23 3.76 -4.87
C ILE A 119 13.49 3.16 -3.67
N ASN A 120 12.18 3.38 -3.59
CA ASN A 120 11.34 2.58 -2.71
C ASN A 120 11.11 1.21 -3.38
N MET A 121 11.63 0.16 -2.76
CA MET A 121 11.71 -1.17 -3.36
C MET A 121 10.41 -1.99 -3.23
N ASP A 122 9.33 -1.41 -2.64
CA ASP A 122 8.06 -2.13 -2.48
C ASP A 122 8.23 -3.54 -1.83
N GLY A 123 7.27 -4.42 -2.05
CA GLY A 123 7.35 -5.83 -1.68
C GLY A 123 8.11 -6.68 -2.71
N VAL A 124 8.25 -7.97 -2.44
CA VAL A 124 8.92 -8.92 -3.34
C VAL A 124 7.94 -9.43 -4.39
N GLU A 125 7.68 -8.62 -5.46
CA GLU A 125 6.65 -8.91 -6.48
C GLU A 125 6.86 -10.26 -7.19
N TRP A 126 8.09 -10.65 -7.47
CA TRP A 126 8.38 -11.91 -8.15
C TRP A 126 8.02 -13.18 -7.33
N ARG A 127 7.76 -13.04 -6.03
CA ARG A 127 7.26 -14.14 -5.17
C ARG A 127 5.75 -14.32 -5.23
N ARG A 128 5.01 -13.37 -5.81
CA ARG A 128 3.55 -13.45 -5.87
C ARG A 128 3.08 -14.55 -6.81
N GLN A 129 2.07 -15.30 -6.39
CA GLN A 129 1.55 -16.44 -7.14
C GLN A 129 0.81 -16.05 -8.43
N LYS A 130 0.24 -14.84 -8.46
CA LYS A 130 -0.50 -14.32 -9.62
C LYS A 130 0.35 -14.16 -10.89
N TRP A 131 1.68 -14.11 -10.77
CA TRP A 131 2.57 -13.90 -11.90
C TRP A 131 3.05 -15.20 -12.52
N GLY A 132 2.99 -15.32 -13.85
CA GLY A 132 3.63 -16.40 -14.61
C GLY A 132 5.17 -16.27 -14.63
N ALA A 133 5.86 -17.29 -15.12
CA ALA A 133 7.33 -17.36 -15.10
C ALA A 133 8.02 -16.15 -15.75
N VAL A 134 7.53 -15.66 -16.89
CA VAL A 134 8.11 -14.51 -17.60
C VAL A 134 8.03 -13.25 -16.74
N ALA A 135 6.86 -12.95 -16.15
CA ALA A 135 6.69 -11.79 -15.29
C ALA A 135 7.54 -11.93 -14.01
N LYS A 136 7.62 -13.10 -13.42
CA LYS A 136 8.49 -13.36 -12.25
C LYS A 136 9.96 -13.11 -12.57
N THR A 137 10.44 -13.56 -13.74
CA THR A 137 11.81 -13.30 -14.19
C THR A 137 12.05 -11.81 -14.41
N TRP A 138 11.10 -11.10 -15.03
CA TRP A 138 11.16 -9.65 -15.20
C TRP A 138 11.30 -8.92 -13.87
N PHE A 139 10.42 -9.20 -12.91
CA PHE A 139 10.49 -8.58 -11.59
C PHE A 139 11.76 -8.95 -10.82
N TRP A 140 12.22 -10.19 -10.92
CA TRP A 140 13.47 -10.62 -10.29
C TRP A 140 14.69 -9.87 -10.84
N LEU A 141 14.78 -9.69 -12.16
CA LEU A 141 15.84 -8.91 -12.79
C LEU A 141 15.76 -7.43 -12.38
N ASN A 142 14.55 -6.86 -12.34
CA ASN A 142 14.37 -5.46 -11.93
C ASN A 142 14.63 -5.25 -10.43
N ASP A 143 14.39 -6.24 -9.57
CA ASP A 143 14.79 -6.21 -8.15
C ASP A 143 16.32 -6.08 -8.01
N TRP A 144 17.10 -6.84 -8.80
CA TRP A 144 18.55 -6.66 -8.88
C TRP A 144 18.96 -5.31 -9.48
N ALA A 145 18.30 -4.89 -10.55
CA ALA A 145 18.58 -3.61 -11.19
C ALA A 145 18.35 -2.43 -10.22
N GLY A 146 17.27 -2.47 -9.44
CA GLY A 146 17.00 -1.47 -8.40
C GLY A 146 18.10 -1.42 -7.34
N CYS A 147 18.56 -2.59 -6.90
CA CYS A 147 19.67 -2.70 -5.94
C CYS A 147 21.00 -2.11 -6.49
N TRP A 148 21.27 -2.26 -7.78
CA TRP A 148 22.52 -1.80 -8.40
C TRP A 148 22.46 -0.33 -8.80
N PHE A 149 21.35 0.12 -9.41
CA PHE A 149 21.25 1.44 -10.00
C PHE A 149 20.75 2.53 -9.03
N GLY A 150 19.99 2.15 -8.00
CA GLY A 150 19.61 3.10 -6.95
C GLY A 150 20.85 3.55 -6.15
N ASN A 151 20.95 4.81 -5.80
CA ASN A 151 21.96 5.32 -4.88
C ASN A 151 21.60 4.95 -3.45
N HIS A 152 20.32 4.96 -3.12
CA HIS A 152 19.76 4.56 -1.84
C HIS A 152 18.47 3.78 -2.04
N LEU A 153 18.16 2.87 -1.11
CA LEU A 153 16.99 2.01 -1.16
C LEU A 153 16.11 2.25 0.06
N VAL A 154 14.81 2.32 -0.16
CA VAL A 154 13.83 2.32 0.92
C VAL A 154 13.12 0.97 0.94
N ALA A 155 13.14 0.32 2.10
CA ALA A 155 12.35 -0.86 2.39
C ALA A 155 11.16 -0.44 3.26
N ASP A 156 9.96 -0.84 2.89
CA ASP A 156 8.74 -0.54 3.66
C ASP A 156 8.53 -1.45 4.88
N HIS A 157 9.39 -2.49 5.01
CA HIS A 157 9.24 -3.51 6.07
C HIS A 157 10.61 -4.11 6.48
N PRO A 158 10.81 -4.50 7.75
CA PRO A 158 12.08 -5.12 8.18
C PRO A 158 12.47 -6.37 7.38
N GLU A 159 11.51 -7.19 6.99
CA GLU A 159 11.78 -8.39 6.17
C GLU A 159 12.14 -8.04 4.72
N ILE A 160 11.65 -6.92 4.19
CA ILE A 160 12.11 -6.37 2.91
C ILE A 160 13.52 -5.82 3.05
N LYS A 161 13.83 -5.09 4.14
CA LYS A 161 15.21 -4.65 4.43
C LYS A 161 16.18 -5.83 4.49
N LYS A 162 15.82 -6.92 5.17
CA LYS A 162 16.63 -8.15 5.22
C LYS A 162 16.82 -8.76 3.82
N HIS A 163 15.76 -8.77 3.00
CA HIS A 163 15.86 -9.25 1.63
C HIS A 163 16.84 -8.41 0.81
N LEU A 164 16.71 -7.08 0.84
CA LEU A 164 17.58 -6.17 0.11
C LEU A 164 19.04 -6.24 0.59
N ALA A 165 19.27 -6.47 1.88
CA ALA A 165 20.59 -6.65 2.46
C ALA A 165 21.34 -7.89 1.92
N THR A 166 20.64 -8.84 1.26
CA THR A 166 21.30 -9.93 0.52
C THR A 166 21.88 -9.49 -0.83
N ARG A 167 21.61 -8.26 -1.30
CA ARG A 167 21.93 -7.73 -2.63
C ARG A 167 22.60 -6.37 -2.62
N SER A 168 22.51 -5.66 -1.51
CA SER A 168 23.08 -4.32 -1.33
C SER A 168 23.62 -4.17 0.09
N PRO A 169 24.65 -3.34 0.32
CA PRO A 169 25.14 -3.00 1.66
C PRO A 169 24.02 -2.42 2.53
N SER A 170 24.00 -2.78 3.82
CA SER A 170 22.95 -2.35 4.75
C SER A 170 22.86 -0.83 4.94
N GLU A 171 23.97 -0.14 4.79
CA GLU A 171 24.08 1.32 4.89
C GLU A 171 23.33 2.04 3.76
N LYS A 172 23.14 1.35 2.66
CA LYS A 172 22.39 1.82 1.50
C LYS A 172 20.87 1.66 1.67
N ILE A 173 20.39 1.05 2.77
CA ILE A 173 18.99 0.66 2.92
C ILE A 173 18.39 1.29 4.18
N THR A 174 17.44 2.20 4.01
CA THR A 174 16.62 2.73 5.10
C THR A 174 15.26 2.01 5.13
N MET A 175 14.78 1.68 6.33
CA MET A 175 13.43 1.12 6.51
C MET A 175 12.48 2.24 6.93
N ILE A 176 11.51 2.54 6.06
CA ILE A 176 10.43 3.51 6.32
C ILE A 176 9.13 2.84 5.88
N PRO A 177 8.22 2.51 6.82
CA PRO A 177 6.99 1.82 6.50
C PRO A 177 5.97 2.74 5.82
N TYR A 178 4.80 2.20 5.50
CA TYR A 178 3.65 2.96 5.02
C TYR A 178 2.93 3.64 6.18
N GLY A 179 2.37 4.82 5.94
CA GLY A 179 1.61 5.59 6.94
C GLY A 179 0.09 5.40 6.78
N ALA A 180 -0.66 5.80 7.79
CA ALA A 180 -2.12 5.88 7.73
C ALA A 180 -2.67 7.02 8.58
N ASP A 181 -3.91 7.43 8.27
CA ASP A 181 -4.65 8.41 9.04
C ASP A 181 -5.09 7.83 10.38
N LEU A 182 -5.13 8.68 11.41
CA LEU A 182 -5.79 8.38 12.66
C LEU A 182 -7.28 8.70 12.53
N VAL A 183 -8.13 7.70 12.68
CA VAL A 183 -9.59 7.85 12.62
C VAL A 183 -10.15 7.85 14.04
N LEU A 184 -10.53 9.03 14.54
CA LEU A 184 -11.12 9.20 15.88
C LEU A 184 -12.65 9.23 15.86
N THR A 185 -13.22 9.64 14.73
CA THR A 185 -14.67 9.76 14.51
C THR A 185 -14.99 9.40 13.06
N ALA A 186 -16.18 8.89 12.82
CA ALA A 186 -16.70 8.67 11.48
C ALA A 186 -18.23 8.91 11.48
N ASP A 187 -18.79 9.22 10.31
CA ASP A 187 -20.24 9.33 10.16
C ASP A 187 -20.87 7.95 10.06
N GLN A 188 -21.69 7.61 11.04
CA GLN A 188 -22.36 6.30 11.10
C GLN A 188 -23.36 6.10 9.96
N SER A 189 -23.98 7.15 9.45
CA SER A 189 -24.94 7.06 8.36
C SER A 189 -24.34 6.45 7.08
N LEU A 190 -22.99 6.51 6.93
CA LEU A 190 -22.28 5.95 5.78
C LEU A 190 -22.26 4.40 5.75
N ILE A 191 -22.60 3.74 6.85
CA ILE A 191 -22.70 2.27 6.88
C ILE A 191 -24.14 1.76 6.66
N ASP A 192 -25.16 2.63 6.80
CA ASP A 192 -26.58 2.27 6.66
C ASP A 192 -26.94 1.71 5.27
N PRO A 193 -26.42 2.25 4.14
CA PRO A 193 -26.71 1.73 2.80
C PRO A 193 -26.31 0.26 2.61
N TYR A 194 -25.41 -0.26 3.45
CA TYR A 194 -24.97 -1.66 3.41
C TYR A 194 -25.74 -2.56 4.38
N GLY A 195 -26.77 -2.04 5.06
CA GLY A 195 -27.53 -2.78 6.05
C GLY A 195 -26.72 -3.23 7.25
N LEU A 196 -25.70 -2.41 7.65
CA LEU A 196 -24.78 -2.69 8.73
C LEU A 196 -25.15 -1.91 9.99
N SER A 197 -24.81 -2.48 11.15
CA SER A 197 -24.93 -1.82 12.45
C SER A 197 -23.59 -1.83 13.17
N SER A 198 -23.29 -0.76 13.89
CA SER A 198 -22.04 -0.61 14.64
C SER A 198 -21.75 -1.81 15.54
N GLY A 199 -20.54 -2.36 15.46
CA GLY A 199 -20.09 -3.51 16.24
C GLY A 199 -20.72 -4.86 15.86
N LYS A 200 -21.60 -4.92 14.82
CA LYS A 200 -22.30 -6.12 14.39
C LYS A 200 -21.81 -6.72 13.08
N TYR A 201 -20.62 -6.31 12.63
CA TYR A 201 -19.99 -6.85 11.43
C TYR A 201 -18.46 -6.83 11.54
N ALA A 202 -17.82 -7.71 10.78
CA ALA A 202 -16.40 -7.66 10.48
C ALA A 202 -16.18 -7.15 9.05
N ILE A 203 -15.00 -6.60 8.77
CA ILE A 203 -14.65 -6.09 7.45
C ILE A 203 -13.37 -6.72 6.92
N LEU A 204 -13.34 -7.06 5.63
CA LEU A 204 -12.17 -7.50 4.88
C LEU A 204 -12.03 -6.62 3.64
N ILE A 205 -10.84 -6.05 3.41
CA ILE A 205 -10.54 -5.21 2.26
C ILE A 205 -9.33 -5.77 1.54
N ALA A 206 -9.54 -6.36 0.36
CA ALA A 206 -8.46 -6.94 -0.43
C ALA A 206 -8.86 -7.09 -1.91
N ARG A 207 -7.86 -7.16 -2.78
CA ARG A 207 -8.08 -7.64 -4.15
C ARG A 207 -8.42 -9.14 -4.10
N ALA A 208 -9.35 -9.56 -4.93
CA ALA A 208 -9.84 -10.93 -4.98
C ALA A 208 -8.80 -11.88 -5.61
N GLU A 209 -7.69 -12.10 -4.90
CA GLU A 209 -6.55 -12.94 -5.27
C GLU A 209 -6.33 -14.06 -4.24
N PRO A 210 -5.92 -15.27 -4.65
CA PRO A 210 -5.71 -16.40 -3.75
C PRO A 210 -4.71 -16.11 -2.62
N GLU A 211 -3.70 -15.30 -2.88
CA GLU A 211 -2.69 -14.90 -1.89
C GLU A 211 -3.24 -14.03 -0.75
N ASN A 212 -4.48 -13.57 -0.86
CA ASN A 212 -5.16 -12.76 0.15
C ASN A 212 -6.14 -13.57 1.01
N SER A 213 -6.16 -14.89 0.90
CA SER A 213 -6.94 -15.87 1.71
C SER A 213 -8.43 -15.55 1.84
N ILE A 214 -9.02 -14.91 0.83
CA ILE A 214 -10.43 -14.49 0.92
C ILE A 214 -11.36 -15.71 0.93
N LEU A 215 -11.05 -16.73 0.11
CA LEU A 215 -11.85 -17.94 0.06
C LEU A 215 -11.86 -18.68 1.40
N GLU A 216 -10.69 -18.80 2.05
CA GLU A 216 -10.54 -19.41 3.37
C GLU A 216 -11.34 -18.64 4.44
N VAL A 217 -11.29 -17.31 4.41
CA VAL A 217 -12.04 -16.46 5.34
C VAL A 217 -13.53 -16.57 5.11
N VAL A 218 -14.01 -16.51 3.86
CA VAL A 218 -15.44 -16.61 3.52
C VAL A 218 -15.99 -17.99 3.89
N LYS A 219 -15.27 -19.07 3.62
CA LYS A 219 -15.66 -20.42 4.06
C LYS A 219 -15.70 -20.54 5.58
N ALA A 220 -14.67 -20.05 6.27
CA ALA A 220 -14.60 -20.05 7.73
C ALA A 220 -15.77 -19.27 8.34
N TRP A 221 -16.13 -18.10 7.77
CA TRP A 221 -17.28 -17.32 8.20
C TRP A 221 -18.59 -18.07 7.98
N SER A 222 -18.77 -18.62 6.80
CA SER A 222 -20.00 -19.28 6.33
C SER A 222 -20.21 -20.70 6.87
N SER A 223 -19.25 -21.26 7.61
CA SER A 223 -19.30 -22.62 8.16
C SER A 223 -20.45 -22.86 9.15
N LYS A 224 -20.99 -21.79 9.74
CA LYS A 224 -22.17 -21.79 10.62
C LYS A 224 -22.75 -20.38 10.72
N PRO A 225 -24.05 -20.24 11.10
CA PRO A 225 -24.62 -18.91 11.40
C PRO A 225 -23.84 -18.21 12.52
N ARG A 226 -23.52 -16.93 12.31
CA ARG A 226 -22.74 -16.11 13.26
C ARG A 226 -23.59 -15.07 13.99
N GLY A 227 -24.72 -14.65 13.40
CA GLY A 227 -25.52 -13.51 13.87
C GLY A 227 -24.82 -12.16 13.68
N PHE A 228 -23.78 -12.13 12.87
CA PHE A 228 -22.98 -10.97 12.48
C PHE A 228 -22.78 -10.99 10.97
N LYS A 229 -22.58 -9.81 10.37
CA LYS A 229 -22.24 -9.71 8.94
C LYS A 229 -20.73 -9.69 8.72
N LEU A 230 -20.30 -10.22 7.56
CA LEU A 230 -18.96 -9.99 7.01
C LEU A 230 -19.10 -9.15 5.76
N ILE A 231 -18.55 -7.94 5.75
CA ILE A 231 -18.47 -7.14 4.54
C ILE A 231 -17.09 -7.31 3.89
N VAL A 232 -17.08 -7.67 2.60
CA VAL A 232 -15.87 -8.00 1.83
C VAL A 232 -15.75 -7.01 0.67
N LEU A 233 -14.83 -6.03 0.78
CA LEU A 233 -14.60 -5.03 -0.25
C LEU A 233 -13.59 -5.54 -1.27
N GLY A 234 -13.92 -5.41 -2.55
CA GLY A 234 -13.07 -5.80 -3.68
C GLY A 234 -13.91 -5.95 -4.95
N LYS A 235 -13.24 -6.04 -6.09
CA LYS A 235 -13.93 -6.36 -7.35
C LYS A 235 -14.01 -7.88 -7.50
N TYR A 236 -15.18 -8.37 -7.82
CA TYR A 236 -15.46 -9.78 -8.06
C TYR A 236 -16.07 -9.96 -9.44
N ASP A 237 -15.47 -10.84 -10.24
CA ASP A 237 -15.93 -11.24 -11.56
C ASP A 237 -16.28 -12.74 -11.53
N GLN A 238 -17.53 -13.05 -11.84
CA GLN A 238 -18.01 -14.45 -11.90
C GLN A 238 -17.31 -15.28 -12.99
N GLY A 239 -16.75 -14.64 -14.01
CA GLY A 239 -15.95 -15.29 -15.04
C GLY A 239 -14.57 -15.76 -14.57
N HIS A 240 -14.09 -15.27 -13.44
CA HIS A 240 -12.82 -15.66 -12.87
C HIS A 240 -12.99 -16.79 -11.85
N ALA A 241 -12.37 -17.96 -12.09
CA ALA A 241 -12.60 -19.18 -11.32
C ALA A 241 -12.46 -19.01 -9.79
N TYR A 242 -11.40 -18.34 -9.31
CA TYR A 242 -11.21 -18.09 -7.88
C TYR A 242 -12.30 -17.18 -7.30
N GLN A 243 -12.63 -16.10 -8.00
CA GLN A 243 -13.62 -15.12 -7.55
C GLN A 243 -15.04 -15.71 -7.52
N SER A 244 -15.36 -16.54 -8.53
CA SER A 244 -16.60 -17.33 -8.54
C SER A 244 -16.66 -18.30 -7.36
N ALA A 245 -15.57 -18.98 -7.02
CA ALA A 245 -15.48 -19.85 -5.85
C ALA A 245 -15.71 -19.11 -4.53
N VAL A 246 -15.16 -17.87 -4.40
CA VAL A 246 -15.40 -17.01 -3.23
C VAL A 246 -16.87 -16.65 -3.10
N LEU A 247 -17.50 -16.19 -4.18
CA LEU A 247 -18.92 -15.83 -4.17
C LEU A 247 -19.83 -17.04 -3.83
N SER A 248 -19.51 -18.22 -4.38
CA SER A 248 -20.27 -19.46 -4.16
C SER A 248 -20.12 -20.03 -2.75
N ALA A 249 -19.05 -19.69 -2.03
CA ALA A 249 -18.81 -20.15 -0.67
C ALA A 249 -19.50 -19.28 0.40
N ALA A 250 -20.09 -18.15 0.00
CA ALA A 250 -20.67 -17.18 0.90
C ALA A 250 -22.05 -17.60 1.41
N SER A 251 -22.28 -17.47 2.73
CA SER A 251 -23.62 -17.51 3.32
C SER A 251 -24.30 -16.13 3.20
N ASP A 252 -25.59 -16.07 3.57
CA ASP A 252 -26.39 -14.83 3.58
C ASP A 252 -25.84 -13.76 4.56
N GLU A 253 -24.90 -14.12 5.41
CA GLU A 253 -24.22 -13.19 6.32
C GLU A 253 -23.04 -12.47 5.66
N VAL A 254 -22.60 -12.86 4.45
CA VAL A 254 -21.48 -12.25 3.73
C VAL A 254 -21.97 -11.28 2.67
N ILE A 255 -21.46 -10.05 2.69
CA ILE A 255 -21.86 -8.96 1.79
C ILE A 255 -20.68 -8.57 0.89
N PHE A 256 -20.89 -8.52 -0.42
CA PHE A 256 -19.93 -8.06 -1.42
C PHE A 256 -20.44 -6.78 -2.09
N PRO A 257 -20.13 -5.59 -1.56
CA PRO A 257 -20.63 -4.33 -2.15
C PRO A 257 -19.81 -3.88 -3.37
N GLY A 258 -18.77 -4.62 -3.74
CA GLY A 258 -17.81 -4.20 -4.74
C GLY A 258 -16.61 -3.45 -4.15
N ALA A 259 -15.87 -2.74 -5.01
CA ALA A 259 -14.79 -1.88 -4.58
C ALA A 259 -15.34 -0.49 -4.24
N ILE A 260 -14.97 0.01 -3.06
CA ILE A 260 -15.33 1.34 -2.58
C ILE A 260 -14.04 2.17 -2.50
N TYR A 261 -14.02 3.32 -3.18
CA TYR A 261 -12.85 4.21 -3.23
C TYR A 261 -13.06 5.50 -2.44
N ASP A 262 -14.29 5.79 -2.00
CA ASP A 262 -14.56 6.92 -1.11
C ASP A 262 -13.93 6.68 0.25
N LYS A 263 -12.95 7.52 0.59
CA LYS A 263 -12.18 7.42 1.84
C LYS A 263 -13.08 7.50 3.08
N SER A 264 -14.10 8.36 3.06
CA SER A 264 -15.01 8.56 4.19
C SER A 264 -15.84 7.31 4.47
N ILE A 265 -16.36 6.68 3.41
CA ILE A 265 -17.12 5.43 3.52
C ILE A 265 -16.22 4.30 4.05
N VAL A 266 -15.01 4.14 3.48
CA VAL A 266 -14.08 3.08 3.89
C VAL A 266 -13.63 3.28 5.35
N GLN A 267 -13.38 4.52 5.76
CA GLN A 267 -13.05 4.87 7.15
C GLN A 267 -14.22 4.55 8.09
N ALA A 268 -15.46 4.90 7.74
CA ALA A 268 -16.64 4.59 8.54
C ALA A 268 -16.84 3.07 8.67
N LEU A 269 -16.70 2.32 7.56
CA LEU A 269 -16.80 0.87 7.57
C LEU A 269 -15.74 0.21 8.46
N ARG A 270 -14.51 0.73 8.51
CA ARG A 270 -13.50 0.25 9.47
C ARG A 270 -13.83 0.66 10.89
N PHE A 271 -14.12 1.94 11.12
CA PHE A 271 -14.35 2.52 12.45
C PHE A 271 -15.47 1.83 13.22
N TYR A 272 -16.59 1.52 12.57
CA TYR A 272 -17.74 0.87 13.16
C TYR A 272 -17.72 -0.67 13.11
N SER A 273 -16.69 -1.27 12.47
CA SER A 273 -16.57 -2.74 12.46
C SER A 273 -16.16 -3.27 13.82
N ARG A 274 -16.60 -4.49 14.13
CA ARG A 274 -16.20 -5.21 15.33
C ARG A 274 -14.71 -5.56 15.30
N PHE A 275 -14.22 -6.04 14.15
CA PHE A 275 -12.80 -6.28 13.87
C PHE A 275 -12.54 -6.27 12.36
N TYR A 276 -11.28 -6.07 12.02
CA TYR A 276 -10.77 -6.11 10.63
C TYR A 276 -10.12 -7.46 10.35
N ILE A 277 -10.37 -8.04 9.17
CA ILE A 277 -9.72 -9.29 8.74
C ILE A 277 -8.69 -9.00 7.67
N HIS A 278 -7.46 -9.52 7.85
CA HIS A 278 -6.34 -9.33 6.94
C HIS A 278 -5.74 -10.66 6.49
N GLY A 279 -6.16 -11.15 5.34
CA GLY A 279 -5.77 -12.47 4.83
C GLY A 279 -4.48 -12.52 4.02
N HIS A 280 -3.76 -11.42 3.81
CA HIS A 280 -2.58 -11.36 2.94
C HIS A 280 -1.44 -12.25 3.44
N LYS A 281 -0.93 -13.13 2.54
CA LYS A 281 0.19 -14.05 2.80
C LYS A 281 1.55 -13.46 2.43
N VAL A 282 1.56 -12.48 1.52
CA VAL A 282 2.77 -11.89 0.95
C VAL A 282 2.66 -10.36 0.95
N GLY A 283 3.80 -9.68 0.99
CA GLY A 283 3.87 -8.22 0.91
C GLY A 283 4.99 -7.66 1.79
N GLY A 284 4.94 -6.36 2.01
CA GLY A 284 5.69 -5.60 3.01
C GLY A 284 4.75 -5.04 4.06
N THR A 285 4.78 -3.74 4.29
CA THR A 285 3.79 -3.02 5.09
C THR A 285 2.54 -2.79 4.23
N ASN A 286 1.52 -3.60 4.45
CA ASN A 286 0.29 -3.48 3.67
C ASN A 286 -0.53 -2.26 4.14
N PRO A 287 -0.84 -1.30 3.23
CA PRO A 287 -1.59 -0.09 3.58
C PRO A 287 -2.91 -0.38 4.29
N SER A 288 -3.68 -1.36 3.79
CA SER A 288 -5.00 -1.66 4.37
C SER A 288 -4.93 -2.20 5.81
N LEU A 289 -3.84 -2.90 6.17
CA LEU A 289 -3.59 -3.32 7.55
C LEU A 289 -3.21 -2.12 8.44
N VAL A 290 -2.35 -1.24 7.96
CA VAL A 290 -1.94 -0.03 8.70
C VAL A 290 -3.13 0.92 8.92
N GLU A 291 -3.95 1.10 7.89
CA GLU A 291 -5.20 1.89 7.97
C GLU A 291 -6.19 1.31 8.99
N SER A 292 -6.25 -0.03 9.12
CA SER A 292 -7.07 -0.65 10.16
C SER A 292 -6.56 -0.38 11.56
N LEU A 293 -5.23 -0.30 11.75
CA LEU A 293 -4.63 0.13 13.02
C LEU A 293 -4.95 1.60 13.32
N GLY A 294 -4.90 2.48 12.30
CA GLY A 294 -5.27 3.89 12.41
C GLY A 294 -6.74 4.10 12.78
N ALA A 295 -7.62 3.23 12.32
CA ALA A 295 -9.03 3.20 12.73
C ALA A 295 -9.24 2.56 14.12
N GLY A 296 -8.20 2.00 14.74
CA GLY A 296 -8.27 1.37 16.06
C GLY A 296 -8.96 0.01 16.05
N ASN A 297 -8.96 -0.71 14.92
CA ASN A 297 -9.57 -2.04 14.86
C ASN A 297 -8.77 -3.08 15.65
N ALA A 298 -9.47 -4.01 16.32
CA ALA A 298 -8.93 -5.32 16.57
C ALA A 298 -8.72 -6.04 15.25
N VAL A 299 -7.68 -6.85 15.08
CA VAL A 299 -7.30 -7.46 13.82
C VAL A 299 -7.33 -8.99 13.91
N LEU A 300 -7.87 -9.65 12.88
CA LEU A 300 -7.66 -11.07 12.62
C LEU A 300 -6.77 -11.19 11.39
N ALA A 301 -5.52 -11.60 11.53
CA ALA A 301 -4.55 -11.60 10.43
C ALA A 301 -4.06 -13.01 10.08
N HIS A 302 -3.74 -13.23 8.79
CA HIS A 302 -3.02 -14.45 8.39
C HIS A 302 -1.64 -14.47 9.05
N ASP A 303 -1.26 -15.62 9.64
CA ASP A 303 -0.02 -15.80 10.38
C ASP A 303 1.18 -15.86 9.44
N ASN A 304 1.89 -14.76 9.35
CA ASN A 304 3.15 -14.64 8.65
C ASN A 304 3.98 -13.49 9.23
N LYS A 305 5.26 -13.49 8.91
CA LYS A 305 6.22 -12.53 9.44
C LYS A 305 5.92 -11.06 9.12
N TYR A 306 5.23 -10.78 8.00
CA TYR A 306 4.85 -9.42 7.62
C TYR A 306 3.72 -8.91 8.51
N ASN A 307 2.63 -9.64 8.58
CA ASN A 307 1.47 -9.26 9.39
C ASN A 307 1.81 -9.21 10.89
N ARG A 308 2.66 -10.15 11.37
CA ARG A 308 3.12 -10.15 12.76
C ARG A 308 3.89 -8.90 13.13
N TRP A 309 4.77 -8.39 12.26
CA TRP A 309 5.48 -7.16 12.53
C TRP A 309 4.56 -5.94 12.52
N VAL A 310 3.63 -5.84 11.54
CA VAL A 310 2.72 -4.69 11.44
C VAL A 310 1.75 -4.67 12.61
N ALA A 311 0.99 -5.74 12.83
CA ALA A 311 -0.11 -5.75 13.80
C ALA A 311 0.33 -6.11 15.22
N ASN A 312 1.36 -6.92 15.41
CA ASN A 312 1.89 -7.34 16.71
C ASN A 312 0.76 -7.76 17.68
N ASP A 313 0.64 -7.14 18.87
CA ASP A 313 -0.37 -7.42 19.90
C ASP A 313 -1.79 -6.95 19.52
N ALA A 314 -1.93 -6.24 18.42
CA ALA A 314 -3.22 -5.78 17.88
C ALA A 314 -4.00 -6.90 17.16
N ALA A 315 -3.39 -8.08 16.95
CA ALA A 315 -4.00 -9.14 16.15
C ALA A 315 -4.04 -10.50 16.86
N GLU A 316 -5.12 -11.24 16.56
CA GLU A 316 -5.18 -12.69 16.60
C GLU A 316 -4.75 -13.23 15.24
N TYR A 317 -4.15 -14.44 15.18
CA TYR A 317 -3.57 -14.96 13.96
C TYR A 317 -4.16 -16.31 13.54
N PHE A 318 -4.35 -16.50 12.22
CA PHE A 318 -4.81 -17.76 11.63
C PHE A 318 -3.87 -18.23 10.51
N GLN A 319 -3.85 -19.53 10.24
CA GLN A 319 -3.02 -20.14 9.18
C GLN A 319 -3.85 -20.74 8.04
N ASP A 320 -5.05 -21.21 8.37
CA ASP A 320 -5.95 -21.94 7.48
C ASP A 320 -7.42 -21.63 7.79
N GLU A 321 -8.33 -22.24 7.02
CA GLU A 321 -9.78 -22.09 7.20
C GLU A 321 -10.24 -22.50 8.62
N SER A 322 -9.71 -23.60 9.16
CA SER A 322 -10.12 -24.14 10.47
C SER A 322 -9.72 -23.19 11.61
N SER A 323 -8.47 -22.79 11.67
CA SER A 323 -7.96 -21.83 12.65
C SER A 323 -8.63 -20.46 12.52
N CYS A 324 -8.95 -20.04 11.28
CA CYS A 324 -9.72 -18.84 11.00
C CYS A 324 -11.14 -18.92 11.61
N ALA A 325 -11.84 -20.04 11.42
CA ALA A 325 -13.19 -20.24 11.99
C ALA A 325 -13.22 -20.21 13.51
N VAL A 326 -12.20 -20.77 14.15
CA VAL A 326 -12.01 -20.73 15.62
C VAL A 326 -11.77 -19.29 16.08
N ALA A 327 -10.82 -18.58 15.45
CA ALA A 327 -10.50 -17.20 15.80
C ALA A 327 -11.69 -16.25 15.60
N ILE A 328 -12.44 -16.39 14.49
CA ILE A 328 -13.70 -15.66 14.27
C ILE A 328 -14.66 -15.89 15.42
N SER A 329 -14.90 -17.16 15.81
CA SER A 329 -15.84 -17.48 16.90
C SER A 329 -15.44 -16.83 18.22
N LYS A 330 -14.14 -16.82 18.54
CA LYS A 330 -13.58 -16.15 19.72
C LYS A 330 -13.82 -14.64 19.66
N LEU A 331 -13.43 -13.97 18.56
CA LEU A 331 -13.54 -12.52 18.42
C LEU A 331 -14.99 -12.02 18.38
N LEU A 332 -15.95 -12.85 18.00
CA LEU A 332 -17.36 -12.50 18.03
C LEU A 332 -17.96 -12.48 19.45
N THR A 333 -17.29 -13.08 20.45
CA THR A 333 -17.82 -13.23 21.81
C THR A 333 -16.91 -12.68 22.91
N ASP A 334 -15.63 -12.40 22.61
CA ASP A 334 -14.63 -11.97 23.59
C ASP A 334 -14.37 -10.45 23.52
N ASP A 335 -15.23 -9.65 24.16
CA ASP A 335 -15.11 -8.19 24.18
C ASP A 335 -13.86 -7.70 24.94
N ILE A 336 -13.33 -8.47 25.86
CA ILE A 336 -12.13 -8.12 26.64
C ILE A 336 -10.91 -8.17 25.69
N SER A 337 -10.75 -9.27 24.96
CA SER A 337 -9.68 -9.41 23.98
C SER A 337 -9.78 -8.36 22.85
N LEU A 338 -11.00 -8.07 22.36
CA LEU A 338 -11.20 -7.01 21.37
C LEU A 338 -10.74 -5.65 21.89
N SER A 339 -11.15 -5.25 23.09
CA SER A 339 -10.78 -3.95 23.67
C SER A 339 -9.27 -3.82 23.85
N ARG A 340 -8.60 -4.91 24.29
CA ARG A 340 -7.13 -4.96 24.39
C ARG A 340 -6.46 -4.79 23.04
N MET A 341 -6.92 -5.50 22.02
CA MET A 341 -6.36 -5.41 20.66
C MET A 341 -6.60 -4.04 20.04
N GLN A 342 -7.78 -3.42 20.25
CA GLN A 342 -8.06 -2.07 19.79
C GLN A 342 -7.13 -1.03 20.43
N ALA A 343 -6.86 -1.14 21.71
CA ALA A 343 -5.88 -0.29 22.40
C ALA A 343 -4.46 -0.51 21.84
N ALA A 344 -4.09 -1.76 21.57
CA ALA A 344 -2.80 -2.12 20.97
C ALA A 344 -2.68 -1.56 19.53
N SER A 345 -3.75 -1.59 18.72
CA SER A 345 -3.81 -0.98 17.38
C SER A 345 -3.50 0.51 17.41
N ARG A 346 -4.20 1.26 18.26
CA ARG A 346 -3.98 2.71 18.41
C ARG A 346 -2.55 3.02 18.86
N LYS A 347 -2.03 2.26 19.84
CA LYS A 347 -0.65 2.40 20.30
C LYS A 347 0.36 2.12 19.19
N ARG A 348 0.17 1.02 18.44
CA ARG A 348 1.07 0.62 17.36
C ARG A 348 1.06 1.63 16.21
N HIS A 349 -0.13 2.11 15.80
CA HIS A 349 -0.26 3.17 14.82
C HIS A 349 0.47 4.44 15.27
N ALA A 350 0.23 4.91 16.48
CA ALA A 350 0.85 6.14 17.00
C ALA A 350 2.39 6.05 17.06
N GLN A 351 2.95 4.87 17.29
CA GLN A 351 4.39 4.67 17.40
C GLN A 351 5.09 4.57 16.06
N GLU A 352 4.47 3.93 15.05
CA GLU A 352 5.17 3.52 13.83
C GLU A 352 4.57 4.05 12.53
N PHE A 353 3.25 4.31 12.48
CA PHE A 353 2.54 4.43 11.21
C PHE A 353 1.81 5.75 11.00
N THR A 354 2.10 6.79 11.78
CA THR A 354 1.52 8.12 11.54
C THR A 354 2.16 8.75 10.30
N TRP A 355 1.34 9.41 9.46
CA TRP A 355 1.86 10.16 8.31
C TRP A 355 2.92 11.16 8.72
N GLN A 356 2.74 11.88 9.83
CA GLN A 356 3.74 12.84 10.31
C GLN A 356 5.12 12.22 10.48
N LYS A 357 5.22 11.03 11.10
CA LYS A 357 6.48 10.31 11.27
C LYS A 357 7.06 9.89 9.93
N ILE A 358 6.23 9.24 9.08
CA ILE A 358 6.67 8.71 7.79
C ILE A 358 7.20 9.81 6.87
N LEU A 359 6.48 10.94 6.77
CA LEU A 359 6.87 12.07 5.91
C LEU A 359 8.15 12.72 6.42
N SER A 360 8.30 12.88 7.75
CA SER A 360 9.52 13.38 8.37
C SER A 360 10.71 12.45 8.14
N ASP A 361 10.53 11.12 8.26
CA ASP A 361 11.58 10.14 8.02
C ASP A 361 12.04 10.17 6.56
N TYR A 362 11.11 10.33 5.59
CA TYR A 362 11.45 10.53 4.18
C TYR A 362 12.20 11.84 3.94
N GLU A 363 11.75 12.96 4.49
CA GLU A 363 12.47 14.24 4.34
C GLU A 363 13.88 14.16 4.91
N ASN A 364 14.03 13.60 6.12
CA ASN A 364 15.34 13.44 6.75
C ASN A 364 16.28 12.57 5.89
N MET A 365 15.78 11.49 5.29
CA MET A 365 16.54 10.66 4.38
C MET A 365 16.92 11.41 3.09
N LEU A 366 16.00 12.18 2.49
CA LEU A 366 16.27 12.99 1.29
C LEU A 366 17.33 14.07 1.55
N LEU A 367 17.28 14.72 2.72
CA LEU A 367 18.25 15.75 3.13
C LEU A 367 19.68 15.22 3.23
N MET A 368 19.90 13.93 3.46
CA MET A 368 21.24 13.33 3.46
C MET A 368 21.92 13.33 2.08
N TRP A 369 21.18 13.61 1.02
CA TRP A 369 21.63 13.57 -0.38
C TRP A 369 21.76 14.97 -1.02
N LEU A 370 21.52 16.05 -0.27
CA LEU A 370 21.73 17.45 -0.69
C LEU A 370 23.11 17.94 -0.25
#